data_36c95311897cb4070da21bdf13c71fcf
#
_entry.id   36c95311897cb4070da21bdf13c71fcf
#
_cell.length_a   1.000
_cell.length_b   1.000
_cell.length_c   1.000
_cell.angle_alpha   90.00
_cell.angle_beta   90.00
_cell.angle_gamma   90.00
#
_symmetry.space_group_name_H-M   'P 1'
#
loop_
_entity.id
_entity.type
_entity.pdbx_description
1 polymer ?
#
loop_
_entity_poly.entity_id
_entity_poly.type
_entity_poly.pdbx_seq_one_letter_code
_entity_poly.pdbx_strand_id
1 'polypeptide(L)'
;MLFQKLLKMRRANNMKKILSIILIIAGLSSCLVGPKYERPQMKANTAYSGGDSSVAVSTIVLDSSAYKDSVALIGWTEVYKDPVLTSLIKTVLSNNLDLLTAISRVEEARAIYGISKSELYPSFGYNLKAGYNDIGDNAQKVGAGVNGQSYSGYATMNWEIDLFGKLRHQKRSAWAQFLATENNAQAVRVSLIAETATQYFLLRDADNRLAIANKTVQARTESLKIISERFSKGYVSELDKLQAQQQLAIAQAAVPNAERSVIITQNALRVLTGLTPGLVERGNSMYDQQLPPEIPAGIPSDLLLRRPDIIAAEQTL
;
A
#
# COMPACT_ATOMS: atom_id res chain seq x y z
N MET A 1 67.57 -41.64 -19.21
CA MET A 1 67.08 -40.50 -20.02
C MET A 1 65.60 -40.67 -20.48
N LEU A 2 65.14 -41.90 -20.81
CA LEU A 2 63.77 -42.16 -21.27
C LEU A 2 62.66 -41.96 -20.23
N PHE A 3 62.91 -42.29 -18.97
CA PHE A 3 61.94 -42.20 -17.87
C PHE A 3 61.54 -40.75 -17.51
N GLN A 4 62.47 -39.82 -17.60
CA GLN A 4 62.19 -38.41 -17.38
C GLN A 4 61.33 -37.78 -18.53
N LYS A 5 61.48 -38.27 -19.76
CA LYS A 5 60.73 -37.82 -20.91
C LYS A 5 59.26 -38.30 -20.85
N LEU A 6 59.03 -39.52 -20.35
CA LEU A 6 57.69 -40.08 -20.12
C LEU A 6 56.91 -39.37 -19.02
N LEU A 7 57.59 -39.03 -17.92
CA LEU A 7 56.96 -38.25 -16.83
C LEU A 7 56.61 -36.81 -17.26
N LYS A 8 57.44 -36.18 -18.09
CA LYS A 8 57.16 -34.84 -18.67
C LYS A 8 55.98 -34.85 -19.61
N MET A 9 55.84 -35.90 -20.47
CA MET A 9 54.71 -36.06 -21.36
C MET A 9 53.39 -36.35 -20.62
N ARG A 10 53.41 -37.16 -19.56
CA ARG A 10 52.22 -37.42 -18.72
C ARG A 10 51.76 -36.20 -17.94
N ARG A 11 52.68 -35.37 -17.45
CA ARG A 11 52.38 -34.08 -16.81
C ARG A 11 51.80 -33.08 -17.79
N ALA A 12 52.34 -32.98 -19.02
CA ALA A 12 51.82 -32.08 -20.05
C ALA A 12 50.42 -32.50 -20.55
N ASN A 13 50.12 -33.81 -20.63
CA ASN A 13 48.80 -34.30 -21.00
C ASN A 13 47.74 -34.08 -19.91
N ASN A 14 48.14 -34.24 -18.65
CA ASN A 14 47.27 -33.93 -17.52
C ASN A 14 46.99 -32.41 -17.41
N MET A 15 47.99 -31.55 -17.64
CA MET A 15 47.83 -30.10 -17.70
C MET A 15 46.86 -29.67 -18.81
N LYS A 16 46.95 -30.27 -20.01
CA LYS A 16 46.00 -30.00 -21.11
C LYS A 16 44.58 -30.41 -20.75
N LYS A 17 44.40 -31.57 -20.10
CA LYS A 17 43.07 -32.01 -19.62
C LYS A 17 42.50 -31.09 -18.55
N ILE A 18 43.31 -30.65 -17.60
CA ILE A 18 42.90 -29.68 -16.56
C ILE A 18 42.55 -28.32 -17.19
N LEU A 19 43.35 -27.85 -18.15
CA LEU A 19 43.08 -26.61 -18.87
C LEU A 19 41.80 -26.68 -19.69
N SER A 20 41.52 -27.80 -20.34
CA SER A 20 40.28 -28.06 -21.10
C SER A 20 39.07 -28.09 -20.17
N ILE A 21 39.18 -28.69 -18.98
CA ILE A 21 38.11 -28.73 -17.98
C ILE A 21 37.84 -27.31 -17.42
N ILE A 22 38.88 -26.54 -17.14
CA ILE A 22 38.76 -25.14 -16.69
C ILE A 22 38.12 -24.29 -17.79
N LEU A 23 38.47 -24.47 -19.06
CA LEU A 23 37.89 -23.74 -20.19
C LEU A 23 36.40 -24.08 -20.39
N ILE A 24 36.00 -25.35 -20.20
CA ILE A 24 34.61 -25.82 -20.25
C ILE A 24 33.82 -25.21 -19.05
N ILE A 25 34.39 -25.22 -17.85
CA ILE A 25 33.76 -24.63 -16.66
C ILE A 25 33.62 -23.12 -16.82
N ALA A 26 34.62 -22.41 -17.36
CA ALA A 26 34.56 -20.98 -17.65
C ALA A 26 33.51 -20.64 -18.76
N GLY A 27 33.31 -21.52 -19.74
CA GLY A 27 32.27 -21.38 -20.78
C GLY A 27 30.86 -21.60 -20.25
N LEU A 28 30.68 -22.40 -19.20
CA LEU A 28 29.39 -22.69 -18.58
C LEU A 28 28.93 -21.60 -17.61
N SER A 29 29.81 -20.67 -17.18
CA SER A 29 29.47 -19.64 -16.18
C SER A 29 28.78 -18.39 -16.76
N SER A 30 28.46 -18.33 -18.06
CA SER A 30 28.23 -17.06 -18.75
C SER A 30 26.81 -16.74 -19.20
N CYS A 31 25.80 -17.57 -19.07
CA CYS A 31 24.54 -17.22 -19.71
C CYS A 31 23.36 -17.11 -18.75
N LEU A 32 23.21 -15.94 -18.14
CA LEU A 32 21.90 -15.45 -17.74
C LEU A 32 21.23 -14.92 -19.01
N VAL A 33 20.47 -15.76 -19.70
CA VAL A 33 19.79 -15.41 -20.95
C VAL A 33 18.48 -14.73 -20.62
N GLY A 34 18.33 -13.45 -20.97
CA GLY A 34 17.07 -12.70 -20.83
C GLY A 34 17.29 -11.20 -20.99
N PRO A 35 16.25 -10.45 -21.36
CA PRO A 35 16.32 -8.99 -21.44
C PRO A 35 16.58 -8.41 -20.04
N LYS A 36 17.38 -7.34 -19.98
CA LYS A 36 17.52 -6.52 -18.77
C LYS A 36 16.46 -5.42 -18.83
N TYR A 37 15.75 -5.25 -17.75
CA TYR A 37 14.85 -4.12 -17.61
C TYR A 37 15.65 -2.81 -17.60
N GLU A 38 15.30 -1.89 -18.49
CA GLU A 38 15.81 -0.51 -18.49
C GLU A 38 14.61 0.43 -18.34
N ARG A 39 14.66 1.28 -17.31
CA ARG A 39 13.59 2.26 -17.06
C ARG A 39 13.43 3.17 -18.25
N PRO A 40 12.21 3.30 -18.84
CA PRO A 40 11.94 4.25 -19.90
C PRO A 40 12.21 5.69 -19.44
N GLN A 41 12.98 6.44 -20.21
CA GLN A 41 13.15 7.87 -19.95
C GLN A 41 11.86 8.60 -20.33
N MET A 42 11.05 8.96 -19.35
CA MET A 42 9.87 9.79 -19.57
C MET A 42 10.32 11.23 -19.78
N LYS A 43 10.05 11.79 -20.96
CA LYS A 43 10.16 13.23 -21.19
C LYS A 43 8.96 13.88 -20.49
N ALA A 44 9.15 14.32 -19.25
CA ALA A 44 8.14 15.12 -18.58
C ALA A 44 8.04 16.49 -19.30
N ASN A 45 6.81 16.89 -19.68
CA ASN A 45 6.57 18.24 -20.14
C ASN A 45 6.90 19.19 -18.99
N THR A 46 7.80 20.12 -19.24
CA THR A 46 8.19 21.18 -18.30
C THR A 46 7.15 22.31 -18.18
N ALA A 47 6.11 22.30 -19.01
CA ALA A 47 5.05 23.28 -19.01
C ALA A 47 3.69 22.64 -18.75
N TYR A 48 2.95 23.15 -17.75
CA TYR A 48 1.56 22.78 -17.51
C TYR A 48 0.64 23.53 -18.50
N SER A 49 -0.26 22.80 -19.14
CA SER A 49 -1.32 23.39 -19.98
C SER A 49 -2.31 24.11 -19.05
N GLY A 50 -2.29 25.44 -19.03
CA GLY A 50 -3.23 26.27 -18.25
C GLY A 50 -2.64 27.42 -17.45
N GLY A 51 -1.33 27.54 -17.40
CA GLY A 51 -0.67 28.73 -16.86
C GLY A 51 -0.60 29.84 -17.92
N ASP A 52 -0.88 31.10 -17.53
CA ASP A 52 -0.68 32.27 -18.35
C ASP A 52 0.73 32.23 -18.96
N SER A 53 0.83 32.30 -20.29
CA SER A 53 2.06 32.13 -21.05
C SER A 53 3.12 33.23 -20.81
N SER A 54 2.91 34.04 -19.79
CA SER A 54 3.79 35.18 -19.44
C SER A 54 4.87 34.86 -18.40
N VAL A 55 4.80 33.68 -17.73
CA VAL A 55 5.90 33.22 -16.88
C VAL A 55 6.82 32.37 -17.74
N ALA A 56 7.78 33.04 -18.38
CA ALA A 56 8.90 32.36 -18.98
C ALA A 56 9.54 31.46 -17.93
N VAL A 57 9.35 30.14 -18.07
CA VAL A 57 10.09 29.13 -17.29
C VAL A 57 11.56 29.31 -17.74
N SER A 58 12.26 30.19 -17.02
CA SER A 58 13.71 30.21 -17.06
C SER A 58 14.16 28.77 -16.86
N THR A 59 14.99 28.30 -17.77
CA THR A 59 15.68 27.00 -17.69
C THR A 59 16.13 26.78 -16.25
N ILE A 60 15.35 26.04 -15.45
CA ILE A 60 15.76 25.69 -14.10
C ILE A 60 16.87 24.69 -14.32
N VAL A 61 18.09 25.20 -14.36
CA VAL A 61 19.28 24.43 -14.02
C VAL A 61 18.93 23.80 -12.67
N LEU A 62 18.95 22.48 -12.61
CA LEU A 62 18.76 21.69 -11.39
C LEU A 62 19.82 22.08 -10.36
N ASP A 63 19.63 23.21 -9.73
CA ASP A 63 20.39 23.58 -8.55
C ASP A 63 19.82 22.77 -7.40
N SER A 64 20.63 21.88 -6.86
CA SER A 64 20.30 21.01 -5.75
C SER A 64 19.85 21.77 -4.48
N SER A 65 20.03 23.08 -4.43
CA SER A 65 19.58 23.95 -3.33
C SER A 65 18.08 24.24 -3.38
N ALA A 66 17.48 24.37 -4.57
CA ALA A 66 16.01 24.53 -4.75
C ALA A 66 15.22 23.27 -4.37
N TYR A 67 15.89 22.15 -4.24
CA TYR A 67 15.30 20.84 -3.89
C TYR A 67 14.95 20.73 -2.41
N LYS A 68 15.55 21.53 -1.53
CA LYS A 68 15.30 21.50 -0.08
C LYS A 68 13.95 22.08 0.33
N ASP A 69 13.35 22.93 -0.49
CA ASP A 69 12.07 23.59 -0.23
C ASP A 69 10.89 22.95 -0.99
N SER A 70 11.10 21.77 -1.57
CA SER A 70 10.03 21.05 -2.28
C SER A 70 9.01 20.52 -1.29
N VAL A 71 7.72 20.83 -1.49
CA VAL A 71 6.57 20.27 -0.75
C VAL A 71 6.59 18.73 -0.72
N ALA A 72 7.24 18.10 -1.69
CA ALA A 72 7.46 16.66 -1.74
C ALA A 72 8.28 16.09 -0.57
N LEU A 73 9.02 16.94 0.14
CA LEU A 73 9.83 16.56 1.30
C LEU A 73 9.14 16.88 2.63
N ILE A 74 8.03 17.64 2.58
CA ILE A 74 7.28 18.00 3.79
C ILE A 74 6.55 16.76 4.31
N GLY A 75 6.85 16.38 5.52
CA GLY A 75 6.16 15.30 6.19
C GLY A 75 4.68 15.66 6.44
N TRP A 76 3.77 14.69 6.41
CA TRP A 76 2.35 14.91 6.68
C TRP A 76 2.09 15.58 8.04
N THR A 77 2.99 15.41 9.02
CA THR A 77 2.92 16.06 10.34
C THR A 77 3.20 17.55 10.27
N GLU A 78 3.84 18.03 9.23
CA GLU A 78 4.08 19.45 9.00
C GLU A 78 2.94 20.08 8.19
N VAL A 79 2.25 19.26 7.39
CA VAL A 79 1.06 19.66 6.63
C VAL A 79 -0.15 19.83 7.56
N TYR A 80 -0.37 18.86 8.45
CA TYR A 80 -1.50 18.84 9.39
C TYR A 80 -1.05 19.24 10.79
N LYS A 81 -1.28 20.50 11.14
CA LYS A 81 -0.83 21.08 12.43
C LYS A 81 -1.83 20.88 13.58
N ASP A 82 -3.04 20.37 13.30
CA ASP A 82 -4.03 20.06 14.34
C ASP A 82 -3.55 18.82 15.15
N PRO A 83 -3.33 18.97 16.48
CA PRO A 83 -2.82 17.88 17.31
C PRO A 83 -3.79 16.71 17.43
N VAL A 84 -5.11 16.97 17.38
CA VAL A 84 -6.14 15.92 17.41
C VAL A 84 -6.12 15.12 16.12
N LEU A 85 -6.05 15.79 14.96
CA LEU A 85 -5.92 15.12 13.67
C LEU A 85 -4.64 14.28 13.63
N THR A 86 -3.51 14.84 14.08
CA THR A 86 -2.24 14.11 14.14
C THR A 86 -2.34 12.85 15.02
N SER A 87 -3.01 12.93 16.16
CA SER A 87 -3.26 11.78 17.04
C SER A 87 -4.15 10.74 16.37
N LEU A 88 -5.24 11.18 15.71
CA LEU A 88 -6.13 10.29 14.96
C LEU A 88 -5.40 9.55 13.84
N ILE A 89 -4.58 10.23 13.04
CA ILE A 89 -3.78 9.61 11.99
C ILE A 89 -2.85 8.54 12.58
N LYS A 90 -2.16 8.81 13.68
CA LYS A 90 -1.31 7.83 14.37
C LYS A 90 -2.12 6.61 14.82
N THR A 91 -3.33 6.82 15.35
CA THR A 91 -4.22 5.74 15.77
C THR A 91 -4.68 4.89 14.60
N VAL A 92 -5.03 5.52 13.46
CA VAL A 92 -5.36 4.81 12.21
C VAL A 92 -4.18 3.96 11.75
N LEU A 93 -2.99 4.54 11.68
CA LEU A 93 -1.78 3.83 11.23
C LEU A 93 -1.37 2.66 12.15
N SER A 94 -1.81 2.65 13.42
CA SER A 94 -1.53 1.54 14.32
C SER A 94 -2.60 0.45 14.33
N ASN A 95 -3.86 0.78 14.04
CA ASN A 95 -4.99 -0.11 14.29
C ASN A 95 -5.81 -0.45 13.04
N ASN A 96 -5.60 0.26 11.93
CA ASN A 96 -6.40 0.05 10.73
C ASN A 96 -6.19 -1.35 10.14
N LEU A 97 -7.28 -2.08 9.91
CA LEU A 97 -7.25 -3.48 9.46
C LEU A 97 -6.76 -3.62 8.01
N ASP A 98 -7.01 -2.63 7.15
CA ASP A 98 -6.53 -2.66 5.77
C ASP A 98 -5.00 -2.51 5.71
N LEU A 99 -4.43 -1.66 6.57
CA LEU A 99 -2.98 -1.53 6.70
C LEU A 99 -2.36 -2.80 7.29
N LEU A 100 -2.96 -3.40 8.30
CA LEU A 100 -2.50 -4.67 8.86
C LEU A 100 -2.55 -5.79 7.82
N THR A 101 -3.61 -5.82 7.00
CA THR A 101 -3.72 -6.76 5.87
C THR A 101 -2.64 -6.52 4.83
N ALA A 102 -2.35 -5.25 4.49
CA ALA A 102 -1.28 -4.91 3.55
C ALA A 102 0.11 -5.34 4.08
N ILE A 103 0.37 -5.16 5.37
CA ILE A 103 1.62 -5.61 6.03
C ILE A 103 1.72 -7.14 5.99
N SER A 104 0.63 -7.86 6.27
CA SER A 104 0.61 -9.33 6.20
C SER A 104 0.92 -9.84 4.79
N ARG A 105 0.44 -9.16 3.75
CA ARG A 105 0.79 -9.48 2.35
C ARG A 105 2.27 -9.25 2.04
N VAL A 106 2.90 -8.28 2.68
CA VAL A 106 4.36 -8.07 2.55
C VAL A 106 5.12 -9.26 3.13
N GLU A 107 4.70 -9.78 4.29
CA GLU A 107 5.33 -10.98 4.89
C GLU A 107 5.09 -12.23 4.05
N GLU A 108 3.91 -12.39 3.46
CA GLU A 108 3.60 -13.46 2.50
C GLU A 108 4.54 -13.37 1.28
N ALA A 109 4.66 -12.22 0.65
CA ALA A 109 5.53 -12.02 -0.51
C ALA A 109 7.02 -12.27 -0.15
N ARG A 110 7.44 -11.89 1.05
CA ARG A 110 8.77 -12.19 1.58
C ARG A 110 9.00 -13.70 1.71
N ALA A 111 8.01 -14.44 2.21
CA ALA A 111 8.08 -15.89 2.32
C ALA A 111 8.16 -16.56 0.93
N ILE A 112 7.37 -16.12 -0.05
CA ILE A 112 7.41 -16.59 -1.43
C ILE A 112 8.78 -16.34 -2.06
N TYR A 113 9.38 -15.16 -1.85
CA TYR A 113 10.76 -14.89 -2.24
C TYR A 113 11.73 -15.87 -1.58
N GLY A 114 11.55 -16.18 -0.28
CA GLY A 114 12.33 -17.18 0.44
C GLY A 114 12.26 -18.57 -0.20
N ILE A 115 11.06 -19.00 -0.62
CA ILE A 115 10.83 -20.26 -1.34
C ILE A 115 11.60 -20.25 -2.67
N SER A 116 11.41 -19.23 -3.51
CA SER A 116 12.10 -19.12 -4.80
C SER A 116 13.62 -19.03 -4.65
N LYS A 117 14.12 -18.48 -3.54
CA LYS A 117 15.55 -18.50 -3.20
C LYS A 117 16.02 -19.88 -2.82
N SER A 118 15.21 -20.69 -2.12
CA SER A 118 15.57 -22.03 -1.67
C SER A 118 15.69 -23.04 -2.82
N GLU A 119 14.97 -22.82 -3.93
CA GLU A 119 15.03 -23.67 -5.12
C GLU A 119 16.42 -23.70 -5.79
N LEU A 120 17.29 -22.73 -5.49
CA LEU A 120 18.69 -22.73 -5.94
C LEU A 120 19.56 -23.78 -5.22
N TYR A 121 19.08 -24.33 -4.11
CA TYR A 121 19.81 -25.27 -3.26
C TYR A 121 19.19 -26.65 -3.31
N PRO A 122 19.98 -27.73 -3.03
CA PRO A 122 19.44 -29.07 -2.91
C PRO A 122 18.36 -29.16 -1.82
N SER A 123 17.24 -29.82 -2.14
CA SER A 123 16.24 -30.21 -1.18
C SER A 123 16.42 -31.65 -0.73
N PHE A 124 16.28 -31.90 0.57
CA PHE A 124 16.39 -33.21 1.18
C PHE A 124 15.04 -33.61 1.76
N GLY A 125 14.63 -34.82 1.43
CA GLY A 125 13.41 -35.41 1.96
C GLY A 125 13.67 -36.80 2.52
N TYR A 126 12.79 -37.28 3.37
CA TYR A 126 12.72 -38.66 3.80
C TYR A 126 11.30 -39.15 3.71
N ASN A 127 11.16 -40.44 3.42
CA ASN A 127 9.86 -41.11 3.37
C ASN A 127 9.97 -42.42 4.16
N LEU A 128 9.12 -42.53 5.16
CA LEU A 128 9.00 -43.74 5.98
C LEU A 128 7.58 -44.26 5.78
N LYS A 129 7.45 -45.49 5.37
CA LYS A 129 6.16 -46.13 5.19
C LYS A 129 6.15 -47.45 6.00
N ALA A 130 5.10 -47.65 6.74
CA ALA A 130 4.76 -48.91 7.36
C ALA A 130 3.38 -49.33 6.83
N GLY A 131 3.24 -50.54 6.39
CA GLY A 131 2.00 -51.07 5.85
C GLY A 131 1.81 -52.53 6.24
N TYR A 132 0.56 -52.97 6.36
CA TYR A 132 0.19 -54.35 6.44
C TYR A 132 -0.59 -54.70 5.19
N ASN A 133 -0.09 -55.70 4.41
CA ASN A 133 -0.79 -56.23 3.26
C ASN A 133 -1.58 -57.49 3.67
N ASP A 134 -2.88 -57.36 3.60
CA ASP A 134 -3.78 -58.50 3.69
C ASP A 134 -4.37 -58.77 2.28
N ILE A 135 -3.90 -59.85 1.65
CA ILE A 135 -4.29 -60.18 0.27
C ILE A 135 -5.51 -61.12 0.28
N GLY A 136 -5.97 -61.53 1.43
CA GLY A 136 -7.04 -62.51 1.57
C GLY A 136 -6.62 -63.94 1.20
N ASP A 137 -7.26 -64.91 1.82
CA ASP A 137 -6.90 -66.36 1.72
C ASP A 137 -6.93 -66.92 0.27
N ASN A 138 -7.84 -66.43 -0.55
CA ASN A 138 -7.98 -66.93 -1.93
C ASN A 138 -6.88 -66.44 -2.86
N ALA A 139 -6.40 -65.21 -2.71
CA ALA A 139 -5.30 -64.67 -3.48
C ALA A 139 -3.96 -65.30 -3.06
N GLN A 140 -3.78 -65.60 -1.81
CA GLN A 140 -2.62 -66.31 -1.27
C GLN A 140 -2.52 -67.76 -1.78
N LYS A 141 -3.65 -68.45 -1.94
CA LYS A 141 -3.71 -69.80 -2.50
C LYS A 141 -3.28 -69.92 -3.96
N VAL A 142 -3.45 -68.84 -4.73
CA VAL A 142 -3.01 -68.77 -6.16
C VAL A 142 -1.63 -68.16 -6.31
N GLY A 143 -0.90 -67.92 -5.22
CA GLY A 143 0.47 -67.40 -5.27
C GLY A 143 0.58 -65.90 -5.60
N ALA A 144 -0.49 -65.13 -5.44
CA ALA A 144 -0.53 -63.72 -5.75
C ALA A 144 0.19 -62.83 -4.72
N GLY A 145 0.79 -63.42 -3.69
CA GLY A 145 1.55 -62.71 -2.64
C GLY A 145 1.43 -63.35 -1.28
N VAL A 146 1.96 -62.72 -0.25
CA VAL A 146 1.88 -63.13 1.14
C VAL A 146 1.37 -62.00 2.00
N ASN A 147 0.56 -62.34 3.00
CA ASN A 147 0.18 -61.40 4.03
C ASN A 147 1.40 -61.06 4.88
N GLY A 148 1.58 -59.79 5.18
CA GLY A 148 2.71 -59.39 6.01
C GLY A 148 2.86 -57.92 6.22
N GLN A 149 3.71 -57.61 7.15
CA GLN A 149 4.13 -56.22 7.43
C GLN A 149 5.22 -55.80 6.48
N SER A 150 5.09 -54.62 5.90
CA SER A 150 6.10 -54.02 5.05
C SER A 150 6.57 -52.74 5.66
N TYR A 151 7.87 -52.55 5.74
CA TYR A 151 8.51 -51.30 6.18
C TYR A 151 9.42 -50.84 5.08
N SER A 152 9.28 -49.59 4.67
CA SER A 152 10.20 -48.99 3.72
C SER A 152 10.62 -47.61 4.20
N GLY A 153 11.90 -47.32 4.05
CA GLY A 153 12.47 -46.01 4.40
C GLY A 153 13.50 -45.63 3.35
N TYR A 154 13.39 -44.44 2.82
CA TYR A 154 14.39 -43.89 1.91
C TYR A 154 14.54 -42.39 2.10
N ALA A 155 15.76 -41.89 1.88
CA ALA A 155 16.07 -40.49 1.78
C ALA A 155 16.14 -40.07 0.32
N THR A 156 15.64 -38.88 0.03
CA THR A 156 15.69 -38.31 -1.32
C THR A 156 16.46 -37.00 -1.29
N MET A 157 17.21 -36.72 -2.33
CA MET A 157 17.85 -35.44 -2.61
C MET A 157 17.43 -35.01 -4.01
N ASN A 158 16.84 -33.82 -4.12
CA ASN A 158 16.47 -33.23 -5.39
C ASN A 158 17.22 -31.90 -5.57
N TRP A 159 17.86 -31.73 -6.71
CA TRP A 159 18.57 -30.50 -7.04
C TRP A 159 18.51 -30.25 -8.54
N GLU A 160 17.99 -29.06 -8.93
CA GLU A 160 17.99 -28.59 -10.31
C GLU A 160 19.18 -27.63 -10.49
N ILE A 161 20.14 -28.03 -11.33
CA ILE A 161 21.31 -27.22 -11.67
C ILE A 161 20.85 -26.13 -12.64
N ASP A 162 20.95 -24.87 -12.26
CA ASP A 162 20.49 -23.73 -13.06
C ASP A 162 21.54 -23.31 -14.11
N LEU A 163 21.63 -24.06 -15.21
CA LEU A 163 22.58 -23.81 -16.31
C LEU A 163 22.21 -22.54 -17.10
N PHE A 164 20.92 -22.30 -17.34
CA PHE A 164 20.43 -21.21 -18.19
C PHE A 164 19.84 -20.05 -17.42
N GLY A 165 19.85 -20.07 -16.10
CA GLY A 165 19.39 -18.98 -15.26
C GLY A 165 17.89 -18.95 -14.97
N LYS A 166 17.13 -20.03 -15.26
CA LYS A 166 15.70 -20.15 -14.98
C LYS A 166 15.37 -19.84 -13.53
N LEU A 167 16.01 -20.54 -12.57
CA LEU A 167 15.77 -20.36 -11.15
C LEU A 167 16.25 -18.98 -10.65
N ARG A 168 17.35 -18.47 -11.20
CA ARG A 168 17.83 -17.12 -10.92
C ARG A 168 16.85 -16.05 -11.40
N HIS A 169 16.20 -16.24 -12.55
CA HIS A 169 15.15 -15.35 -13.03
C HIS A 169 13.89 -15.45 -12.18
N GLN A 170 13.45 -16.64 -11.78
CA GLN A 170 12.31 -16.84 -10.87
C GLN A 170 12.55 -16.13 -9.52
N LYS A 171 13.74 -16.29 -8.94
CA LYS A 171 14.13 -15.56 -7.73
C LYS A 171 14.08 -14.04 -7.91
N ARG A 172 14.55 -13.52 -9.06
CA ARG A 172 14.50 -12.07 -9.36
C ARG A 172 13.07 -11.58 -9.49
N SER A 173 12.22 -12.33 -10.19
CA SER A 173 10.79 -12.03 -10.31
C SER A 173 10.11 -12.02 -8.94
N ALA A 174 10.34 -13.02 -8.10
CA ALA A 174 9.79 -13.06 -6.74
C ALA A 174 10.31 -11.90 -5.86
N TRP A 175 11.56 -11.49 -6.05
CA TRP A 175 12.12 -10.30 -5.38
C TRP A 175 11.45 -9.02 -5.83
N ALA A 176 11.25 -8.83 -7.14
CA ALA A 176 10.55 -7.67 -7.69
C ALA A 176 9.10 -7.61 -7.19
N GLN A 177 8.40 -8.75 -7.15
CA GLN A 177 7.05 -8.86 -6.61
C GLN A 177 7.00 -8.52 -5.10
N PHE A 178 7.99 -8.93 -4.32
CA PHE A 178 8.11 -8.53 -2.92
C PHE A 178 8.26 -7.00 -2.78
N LEU A 179 9.14 -6.37 -3.58
CA LEU A 179 9.31 -4.92 -3.59
C LEU A 179 8.03 -4.18 -4.05
N ALA A 180 7.32 -4.72 -5.03
CA ALA A 180 6.02 -4.18 -5.47
C ALA A 180 5.00 -4.20 -4.32
N THR A 181 4.93 -5.31 -3.58
CA THR A 181 4.01 -5.47 -2.45
C THR A 181 4.37 -4.53 -1.29
N GLU A 182 5.66 -4.33 -1.01
CA GLU A 182 6.14 -3.38 0.00
C GLU A 182 5.75 -1.94 -0.36
N ASN A 183 5.92 -1.54 -1.62
CA ASN A 183 5.50 -0.22 -2.10
C ASN A 183 3.97 -0.07 -2.11
N ASN A 184 3.21 -1.12 -2.40
CA ASN A 184 1.75 -1.10 -2.29
C ASN A 184 1.29 -0.88 -0.83
N ALA A 185 1.94 -1.51 0.16
CA ALA A 185 1.64 -1.25 1.56
C ALA A 185 1.95 0.21 1.95
N GLN A 186 3.01 0.79 1.40
CA GLN A 186 3.31 2.21 1.58
C GLN A 186 2.27 3.11 0.90
N ALA A 187 1.74 2.74 -0.27
CA ALA A 187 0.65 3.45 -0.93
C ALA A 187 -0.63 3.44 -0.08
N VAL A 188 -0.99 2.29 0.50
CA VAL A 188 -2.12 2.17 1.44
C VAL A 188 -1.92 3.09 2.64
N ARG A 189 -0.72 3.16 3.20
CA ARG A 189 -0.40 4.06 4.31
C ARG A 189 -0.64 5.53 3.96
N VAL A 190 -0.18 5.97 2.79
CA VAL A 190 -0.39 7.35 2.31
C VAL A 190 -1.87 7.63 2.09
N SER A 191 -2.60 6.71 1.48
CA SER A 191 -4.05 6.82 1.26
C SER A 191 -4.82 6.94 2.57
N LEU A 192 -4.47 6.15 3.59
CA LEU A 192 -5.12 6.20 4.90
C LEU A 192 -4.88 7.53 5.62
N ILE A 193 -3.69 8.12 5.50
CA ILE A 193 -3.39 9.45 6.03
C ILE A 193 -4.32 10.49 5.39
N ALA A 194 -4.42 10.49 4.05
CA ALA A 194 -5.25 11.42 3.30
C ALA A 194 -6.74 11.22 3.60
N GLU A 195 -7.22 9.97 3.64
CA GLU A 195 -8.61 9.64 3.95
C GLU A 195 -8.98 10.07 5.38
N THR A 196 -8.11 9.81 6.36
CA THR A 196 -8.33 10.22 7.75
C THR A 196 -8.45 11.74 7.87
N ALA A 197 -7.57 12.48 7.19
CA ALA A 197 -7.62 13.94 7.17
C ALA A 197 -8.91 14.42 6.51
N THR A 198 -9.30 13.83 5.38
CA THR A 198 -10.55 14.17 4.66
C THR A 198 -11.76 13.94 5.55
N GLN A 199 -11.89 12.78 6.18
CA GLN A 199 -13.01 12.45 7.06
C GLN A 199 -13.05 13.35 8.31
N TYR A 200 -11.88 13.71 8.84
CA TYR A 200 -11.80 14.64 9.96
C TYR A 200 -12.32 16.05 9.59
N PHE A 201 -11.91 16.59 8.45
CA PHE A 201 -12.39 17.90 8.00
C PHE A 201 -13.87 17.87 7.62
N LEU A 202 -14.36 16.78 7.04
CA LEU A 202 -15.81 16.59 6.82
C LEU A 202 -16.59 16.56 8.13
N LEU A 203 -16.02 15.96 9.18
CA LEU A 203 -16.65 15.99 10.51
C LEU A 203 -16.70 17.40 11.07
N ARG A 204 -15.63 18.18 10.92
CA ARG A 204 -15.61 19.60 11.36
C ARG A 204 -16.60 20.45 10.57
N ASP A 205 -16.77 20.22 9.27
CA ASP A 205 -17.80 20.88 8.44
C ASP A 205 -19.21 20.49 8.91
N ALA A 206 -19.47 19.21 9.17
CA ALA A 206 -20.74 18.74 9.68
C ALA A 206 -21.08 19.37 11.05
N ASP A 207 -20.13 19.44 11.98
CA ASP A 207 -20.28 20.13 13.27
C ASP A 207 -20.64 21.62 13.08
N ASN A 208 -19.99 22.29 12.13
CA ASN A 208 -20.27 23.70 11.81
C ASN A 208 -21.67 23.90 11.23
N ARG A 209 -22.09 23.01 10.31
CA ARG A 209 -23.45 23.02 9.73
C ARG A 209 -24.51 22.80 10.81
N LEU A 210 -24.28 21.91 11.75
CA LEU A 210 -25.17 21.70 12.90
C LEU A 210 -25.27 22.96 13.76
N ALA A 211 -24.14 23.62 14.07
CA ALA A 211 -24.12 24.85 14.80
C ALA A 211 -24.90 25.97 14.08
N ILE A 212 -24.76 26.09 12.75
CA ILE A 212 -25.51 27.05 11.94
C ILE A 212 -27.01 26.73 11.97
N ALA A 213 -27.41 25.44 11.81
CA ALA A 213 -28.81 25.04 11.88
C ALA A 213 -29.44 25.42 13.21
N ASN A 214 -28.79 25.17 14.34
CA ASN A 214 -29.26 25.52 15.66
C ASN A 214 -29.38 27.04 15.85
N LYS A 215 -28.40 27.83 15.39
CA LYS A 215 -28.46 29.30 15.42
C LYS A 215 -29.62 29.81 14.54
N THR A 216 -29.89 29.17 13.42
CA THR A 216 -31.01 29.53 12.54
C THR A 216 -32.34 29.26 13.21
N VAL A 217 -32.53 28.14 13.91
CA VAL A 217 -33.73 27.87 14.71
C VAL A 217 -33.93 28.95 15.78
N GLN A 218 -32.89 29.32 16.51
CA GLN A 218 -32.94 30.37 17.51
C GLN A 218 -33.41 31.71 16.89
N ALA A 219 -32.78 32.14 15.79
CA ALA A 219 -33.13 33.40 15.12
C ALA A 219 -34.58 33.36 14.57
N ARG A 220 -35.04 32.24 14.02
CA ARG A 220 -36.43 32.08 13.53
C ARG A 220 -37.44 32.08 14.71
N THR A 221 -37.07 31.51 15.85
CA THR A 221 -37.90 31.53 17.06
C THR A 221 -38.10 32.96 17.57
N GLU A 222 -37.03 33.73 17.62
CA GLU A 222 -37.10 35.15 18.03
C GLU A 222 -37.93 36.00 17.05
N SER A 223 -37.72 35.77 15.75
CA SER A 223 -38.52 36.43 14.70
C SER A 223 -40.00 36.12 14.81
N LEU A 224 -40.38 34.84 15.02
CA LEU A 224 -41.78 34.45 15.22
C LEU A 224 -42.38 35.10 16.46
N LYS A 225 -41.60 35.20 17.55
CA LYS A 225 -42.05 35.89 18.76
C LYS A 225 -42.42 37.36 18.48
N ILE A 226 -41.52 38.09 17.81
CA ILE A 226 -41.75 39.50 17.44
C ILE A 226 -42.99 39.65 16.52
N ILE A 227 -43.12 38.80 15.49
CA ILE A 227 -44.24 38.85 14.58
C ILE A 227 -45.55 38.50 15.31
N SER A 228 -45.56 37.51 16.20
CA SER A 228 -46.72 37.12 17.00
C SER A 228 -47.20 38.25 17.92
N GLU A 229 -46.25 38.99 18.58
CA GLU A 229 -46.56 40.16 19.38
C GLU A 229 -47.16 41.30 18.53
N ARG A 230 -46.64 41.55 17.33
CA ARG A 230 -47.18 42.56 16.41
C ARG A 230 -48.57 42.16 15.90
N PHE A 231 -48.80 40.86 15.60
CA PHE A 231 -50.11 40.34 15.21
C PHE A 231 -51.14 40.53 16.31
N SER A 232 -50.82 40.23 17.57
CA SER A 232 -51.72 40.42 18.70
C SER A 232 -52.15 41.88 18.89
N LYS A 233 -51.31 42.83 18.43
CA LYS A 233 -51.58 44.29 18.46
C LYS A 233 -52.22 44.83 17.17
N GLY A 234 -52.48 43.97 16.19
CA GLY A 234 -53.10 44.33 14.92
C GLY A 234 -52.17 45.00 13.89
N TYR A 235 -50.84 44.95 14.09
CA TYR A 235 -49.87 45.61 13.20
C TYR A 235 -49.44 44.78 11.98
N VAL A 236 -49.65 43.46 11.99
CA VAL A 236 -49.32 42.56 10.87
C VAL A 236 -50.47 41.61 10.63
N SER A 237 -50.48 41.00 9.44
CA SER A 237 -51.52 40.05 9.02
C SER A 237 -51.31 38.66 9.62
N GLU A 238 -52.38 37.86 9.64
CA GLU A 238 -52.27 36.43 9.99
C GLU A 238 -51.37 35.67 9.01
N LEU A 239 -51.33 36.05 7.75
CA LEU A 239 -50.46 35.49 6.73
C LEU A 239 -48.99 35.66 7.14
N ASP A 240 -48.58 36.82 7.61
CA ASP A 240 -47.19 37.10 8.08
C ASP A 240 -46.81 36.19 9.26
N LYS A 241 -47.74 35.98 10.20
CA LYS A 241 -47.53 35.05 11.31
C LYS A 241 -47.36 33.61 10.85
N LEU A 242 -48.24 33.12 9.93
CA LEU A 242 -48.17 31.79 9.39
C LEU A 242 -46.91 31.57 8.58
N GLN A 243 -46.44 32.55 7.81
CA GLN A 243 -45.15 32.51 7.11
C GLN A 243 -43.96 32.40 8.09
N ALA A 244 -44.00 33.15 9.19
CA ALA A 244 -42.94 33.04 10.20
C ALA A 244 -42.95 31.66 10.89
N GLN A 245 -44.11 31.09 11.17
CA GLN A 245 -44.25 29.71 11.68
C GLN A 245 -43.70 28.68 10.69
N GLN A 246 -44.02 28.82 9.41
CA GLN A 246 -43.47 27.96 8.37
C GLN A 246 -41.94 28.02 8.30
N GLN A 247 -41.36 29.23 8.37
CA GLN A 247 -39.89 29.40 8.35
C GLN A 247 -39.21 28.76 9.57
N LEU A 248 -39.83 28.83 10.76
CA LEU A 248 -39.36 28.14 11.94
C LEU A 248 -39.43 26.62 11.76
N ALA A 249 -40.54 26.07 11.24
CA ALA A 249 -40.70 24.65 11.03
C ALA A 249 -39.67 24.09 10.05
N ILE A 250 -39.36 24.84 8.98
CA ILE A 250 -38.30 24.49 8.02
C ILE A 250 -36.93 24.46 8.70
N ALA A 251 -36.62 25.46 9.51
CA ALA A 251 -35.35 25.52 10.24
C ALA A 251 -35.23 24.36 11.23
N GLN A 252 -36.31 24.06 11.97
CA GLN A 252 -36.34 22.93 12.91
C GLN A 252 -36.15 21.58 12.19
N ALA A 253 -36.70 21.37 10.98
CA ALA A 253 -36.53 20.16 10.19
C ALA A 253 -35.11 19.99 9.66
N ALA A 254 -34.31 21.04 9.56
CA ALA A 254 -32.91 20.97 9.12
C ALA A 254 -31.98 20.41 10.21
N VAL A 255 -32.30 20.59 11.51
CA VAL A 255 -31.43 20.17 12.61
C VAL A 255 -31.20 18.65 12.65
N PRO A 256 -32.23 17.77 12.61
CA PRO A 256 -32.02 16.34 12.63
C PRO A 256 -31.17 15.82 11.44
N ASN A 257 -31.29 16.48 10.27
CA ASN A 257 -30.46 16.14 9.12
C ASN A 257 -28.97 16.48 9.35
N ALA A 258 -28.70 17.64 9.97
CA ALA A 258 -27.34 18.02 10.34
C ALA A 258 -26.75 17.09 11.42
N GLU A 259 -27.53 16.75 12.45
CA GLU A 259 -27.14 15.80 13.51
C GLU A 259 -26.79 14.42 12.93
N ARG A 260 -27.64 13.92 12.02
CA ARG A 260 -27.38 12.66 11.31
C ARG A 260 -26.08 12.71 10.52
N SER A 261 -25.77 13.82 9.85
CA SER A 261 -24.52 13.99 9.09
C SER A 261 -23.31 13.91 10.03
N VAL A 262 -23.36 14.54 11.20
CA VAL A 262 -22.29 14.46 12.22
C VAL A 262 -22.08 13.01 12.65
N ILE A 263 -23.15 12.27 12.96
CA ILE A 263 -23.06 10.88 13.42
C ILE A 263 -22.47 9.98 12.33
N ILE A 264 -22.91 10.13 11.08
CA ILE A 264 -22.43 9.31 9.96
C ILE A 264 -20.92 9.54 9.74
N THR A 265 -20.49 10.80 9.66
CA THR A 265 -19.10 11.15 9.44
C THR A 265 -18.21 10.73 10.61
N GLN A 266 -18.70 10.88 11.84
CA GLN A 266 -18.02 10.40 13.04
C GLN A 266 -17.83 8.89 13.02
N ASN A 267 -18.86 8.14 12.64
CA ASN A 267 -18.77 6.69 12.54
C ASN A 267 -17.80 6.25 11.43
N ALA A 268 -17.80 6.93 10.27
CA ALA A 268 -16.82 6.67 9.21
C ALA A 268 -15.39 6.83 9.71
N LEU A 269 -15.11 7.90 10.46
CA LEU A 269 -13.79 8.12 11.05
C LEU A 269 -13.44 7.05 12.10
N ARG A 270 -14.41 6.57 12.89
CA ARG A 270 -14.21 5.47 13.85
C ARG A 270 -13.88 4.15 13.15
N VAL A 271 -14.52 3.86 12.02
CA VAL A 271 -14.17 2.68 11.21
C VAL A 271 -12.72 2.73 10.75
N LEU A 272 -12.24 3.89 10.27
CA LEU A 272 -10.84 4.06 9.88
C LEU A 272 -9.87 3.80 11.05
N THR A 273 -10.23 4.21 12.27
CA THR A 273 -9.40 3.97 13.47
C THR A 273 -9.42 2.52 13.94
N GLY A 274 -10.25 1.64 13.37
CA GLY A 274 -10.43 0.27 13.85
C GLY A 274 -11.07 0.17 15.22
N LEU A 275 -11.65 1.25 15.74
CA LEU A 275 -12.26 1.32 17.07
C LEU A 275 -13.79 1.18 16.98
N THR A 276 -14.41 0.73 18.08
CA THR A 276 -15.86 0.67 18.21
C THR A 276 -16.51 2.04 18.03
N PRO A 277 -17.79 2.13 17.59
CA PRO A 277 -18.53 3.39 17.50
C PRO A 277 -18.44 4.20 18.81
N GLY A 278 -18.31 5.51 18.73
CA GLY A 278 -18.17 6.38 19.89
C GLY A 278 -17.77 7.80 19.52
N LEU A 279 -17.59 8.63 20.51
CA LEU A 279 -17.18 10.03 20.32
C LEU A 279 -15.76 10.10 19.76
N VAL A 280 -15.55 11.06 18.86
CA VAL A 280 -14.24 11.48 18.36
C VAL A 280 -13.93 12.85 18.93
N GLU A 281 -12.73 13.05 19.45
CA GLU A 281 -12.29 14.36 19.92
C GLU A 281 -12.33 15.38 18.78
N ARG A 282 -12.66 16.64 19.14
CA ARG A 282 -12.66 17.80 18.24
C ARG A 282 -11.46 18.66 18.57
N GLY A 283 -10.63 18.89 17.59
CA GLY A 283 -9.53 19.86 17.70
C GLY A 283 -9.98 21.28 17.37
N ASN A 284 -9.13 22.00 16.67
CA ASN A 284 -9.39 23.40 16.30
C ASN A 284 -10.70 23.55 15.52
N SER A 285 -11.36 24.71 15.63
CA SER A 285 -12.55 25.00 14.83
C SER A 285 -12.18 25.05 13.34
N MET A 286 -13.18 24.92 12.45
CA MET A 286 -12.93 24.98 11.01
C MET A 286 -12.29 26.31 10.58
N TYR A 287 -12.56 27.39 11.30
CA TYR A 287 -12.04 28.72 11.01
C TYR A 287 -10.63 28.98 11.59
N ASP A 288 -10.23 28.21 12.60
CA ASP A 288 -8.93 28.32 13.27
C ASP A 288 -7.90 27.33 12.72
N GLN A 289 -8.25 26.57 11.68
CA GLN A 289 -7.33 25.64 11.02
C GLN A 289 -6.24 26.43 10.29
N GLN A 290 -5.00 26.06 10.54
CA GLN A 290 -3.87 26.60 9.79
C GLN A 290 -3.83 25.95 8.41
N LEU A 291 -3.79 26.78 7.37
CA LEU A 291 -3.61 26.30 6.01
C LEU A 291 -2.23 25.64 5.86
N PRO A 292 -2.11 24.60 5.04
CA PRO A 292 -0.82 24.03 4.69
C PRO A 292 0.06 25.10 4.01
N PRO A 293 1.39 24.92 4.01
CA PRO A 293 2.27 25.83 3.30
C PRO A 293 1.89 25.89 1.80
N GLU A 294 2.13 27.02 1.16
CA GLU A 294 1.85 27.18 -0.27
C GLU A 294 2.56 26.09 -1.08
N ILE A 295 1.79 25.43 -1.93
CA ILE A 295 2.32 24.44 -2.86
C ILE A 295 2.88 25.21 -4.05
N PRO A 296 4.22 25.24 -4.28
CA PRO A 296 4.78 25.95 -5.40
C PRO A 296 4.25 25.42 -6.74
N ALA A 297 4.02 26.30 -7.69
CA ALA A 297 3.62 25.93 -9.03
C ALA A 297 4.73 25.08 -9.69
N GLY A 298 4.39 23.86 -10.08
CA GLY A 298 5.31 22.93 -10.71
C GLY A 298 5.86 21.89 -9.74
N ILE A 299 5.20 20.73 -9.73
CA ILE A 299 5.71 19.54 -9.07
C ILE A 299 6.76 18.93 -10.00
N PRO A 300 8.04 18.78 -9.58
CA PRO A 300 9.06 18.17 -10.42
C PRO A 300 8.65 16.76 -10.86
N SER A 301 8.97 16.39 -12.09
CA SER A 301 8.74 15.03 -12.61
C SER A 301 9.33 13.93 -11.73
N ASP A 302 10.33 14.26 -10.92
CA ASP A 302 10.91 13.37 -9.91
C ASP A 302 9.92 12.88 -8.84
N LEU A 303 8.81 13.61 -8.60
CA LEU A 303 7.75 13.11 -7.73
C LEU A 303 7.11 11.83 -8.25
N LEU A 304 7.02 11.68 -9.59
CA LEU A 304 6.54 10.45 -10.21
C LEU A 304 7.43 9.26 -9.84
N LEU A 305 8.73 9.48 -9.62
CA LEU A 305 9.68 8.46 -9.18
C LEU A 305 9.61 8.16 -7.68
N ARG A 306 8.90 8.98 -6.91
CA ARG A 306 8.76 8.81 -5.44
C ARG A 306 7.40 8.27 -5.03
N ARG A 307 6.43 8.29 -5.92
CA ARG A 307 5.09 7.75 -5.65
C ARG A 307 5.16 6.24 -5.50
N PRO A 308 4.73 5.69 -4.34
CA PRO A 308 4.86 4.27 -4.09
C PRO A 308 4.02 3.40 -5.02
N ASP A 309 2.86 3.89 -5.49
CA ASP A 309 2.00 3.21 -6.46
C ASP A 309 2.69 3.07 -7.83
N ILE A 310 3.43 4.10 -8.28
CA ILE A 310 4.20 4.06 -9.54
C ILE A 310 5.38 3.11 -9.40
N ILE A 311 6.12 3.19 -8.28
CA ILE A 311 7.24 2.28 -8.01
C ILE A 311 6.75 0.84 -7.95
N ALA A 312 5.61 0.57 -7.30
CA ALA A 312 5.01 -0.76 -7.26
C ALA A 312 4.68 -1.28 -8.66
N ALA A 313 4.04 -0.45 -9.51
CA ALA A 313 3.73 -0.81 -10.89
C ALA A 313 5.00 -1.11 -11.71
N GLU A 314 6.06 -0.31 -11.55
CA GLU A 314 7.34 -0.55 -12.22
C GLU A 314 7.99 -1.87 -11.79
N GLN A 315 7.91 -2.23 -10.50
CA GLN A 315 8.46 -3.50 -10.02
C GLN A 315 7.70 -4.73 -10.54
N THR A 316 6.47 -4.57 -11.02
CA THR A 316 5.70 -5.68 -11.61
C THR A 316 6.01 -5.95 -13.07
N LEU A 317 6.74 -5.06 -13.76
CA LEU A 317 7.21 -5.22 -15.14
C LEU A 317 8.41 -6.17 -15.22
#